data_c2655842037394c05ace5375fe2b8ce2
#
_entry.id   c2655842037394c05ace5375fe2b8ce2
#
_cell.length_a   1.000
_cell.length_b   1.000
_cell.length_c   1.000
_cell.angle_alpha   90.00
_cell.angle_beta   90.00
_cell.angle_gamma   90.00
#
_symmetry.space_group_name_H-M   'P 1'
#
loop_
_entity.id
_entity.type
_entity.pdbx_description
1 polymer ?
#
loop_
_entity_poly.entity_id
_entity_poly.type
_entity_poly.pdbx_seq_one_letter_code
_entity_poly.pdbx_strand_id
1 'polypeptide(L)' 'HLVDFKTDRGENMETLWDRYGTQLRLYGYAMEEVSGLPVGELILYSTALNRASMRPWADFH' A
#
# COMPACT_ATOMS: atom_id res chain seq x y z
N HIS A 1 6.24 8.57 7.15
CA HIS A 1 5.15 8.88 6.22
C HIS A 1 4.39 7.61 5.85
N LEU A 2 3.08 7.69 5.84
CA LEU A 2 2.21 6.52 5.71
C LEU A 2 1.35 6.65 4.44
N VAL A 3 1.32 5.60 3.64
CA VAL A 3 0.41 5.53 2.50
C VAL A 3 -0.68 4.51 2.81
N ASP A 4 -1.92 4.94 2.76
CA ASP A 4 -3.10 4.13 3.08
C ASP A 4 -3.92 3.94 1.81
N PHE A 5 -4.10 2.69 1.39
CA PHE A 5 -4.90 2.34 0.22
C PHE A 5 -6.06 1.45 0.64
N LYS A 6 -7.27 1.82 0.22
CA LYS A 6 -8.48 1.08 0.54
C LYS A 6 -9.04 0.40 -0.71
N THR A 7 -9.51 -0.82 -0.54
CA THR A 7 -10.18 -1.57 -1.61
C THR A 7 -11.40 -2.29 -1.05
N ASP A 8 -12.39 -2.55 -1.90
CA ASP A 8 -13.58 -3.31 -1.53
C ASP A 8 -13.56 -4.74 -2.09
N ARG A 9 -12.43 -5.17 -2.64
CA ARG A 9 -12.29 -6.53 -3.18
C ARG A 9 -12.17 -7.56 -2.05
N GLY A 10 -12.85 -8.70 -2.24
CA GLY A 10 -12.87 -9.79 -1.27
C GLY A 10 -11.80 -10.85 -1.47
N GLU A 11 -10.76 -10.57 -2.25
CA GLU A 11 -9.63 -11.47 -2.45
C GLU A 11 -8.77 -11.51 -1.20
N ASN A 12 -7.97 -12.58 -1.01
CA ASN A 12 -7.10 -12.63 0.15
C ASN A 12 -6.03 -11.53 0.10
N MET A 13 -5.44 -11.21 1.25
CA MET A 13 -4.52 -10.07 1.35
C MET A 13 -3.28 -10.25 0.48
N GLU A 14 -2.79 -11.48 0.36
CA GLU A 14 -1.61 -11.76 -0.47
C GLU A 14 -1.90 -11.46 -1.94
N THR A 15 -3.07 -11.87 -2.44
CA THR A 15 -3.51 -11.59 -3.80
C THR A 15 -3.69 -10.08 -4.01
N LEU A 16 -4.22 -9.39 -3.00
CA LEU A 16 -4.39 -7.94 -3.06
C LEU A 16 -3.04 -7.23 -3.16
N TRP A 17 -2.04 -7.65 -2.40
CA TRP A 17 -0.70 -7.10 -2.51
C TRP A 17 -0.09 -7.35 -3.89
N ASP A 18 -0.29 -8.55 -4.45
CA ASP A 18 0.18 -8.85 -5.81
C ASP A 18 -0.48 -7.96 -6.85
N ARG A 19 -1.77 -7.73 -6.70
CA ARG A 19 -2.55 -6.93 -7.64
C ARG A 19 -2.23 -5.44 -7.55
N TYR A 20 -2.13 -4.92 -6.34
CA TYR A 20 -1.98 -3.49 -6.11
C TYR A 20 -0.57 -3.05 -5.71
N GLY A 21 0.33 -3.99 -5.46
CA GLY A 21 1.68 -3.69 -4.99
C GLY A 21 2.44 -2.73 -5.90
N THR A 22 2.39 -2.97 -7.22
CA THR A 22 3.07 -2.11 -8.19
C THR A 22 2.46 -0.70 -8.17
N GLN A 23 1.14 -0.61 -8.13
CA GLN A 23 0.44 0.67 -8.08
C GLN A 23 0.78 1.43 -6.79
N LEU A 24 0.79 0.73 -5.66
CA LEU A 24 1.16 1.33 -4.38
C LEU A 24 2.61 1.79 -4.36
N ARG A 25 3.50 1.04 -4.98
CA ARG A 25 4.90 1.43 -5.08
C ARG A 25 5.06 2.74 -5.86
N LEU A 26 4.37 2.84 -7.01
CA LEU A 26 4.38 4.07 -7.80
C LEU A 26 3.79 5.23 -7.03
N TYR A 27 2.73 4.96 -6.27
CA TYR A 27 2.10 5.97 -5.44
C TYR A 27 3.05 6.47 -4.35
N GLY A 28 3.77 5.54 -3.71
CA GLY A 28 4.76 5.88 -2.70
C GLY A 28 5.89 6.75 -3.25
N TYR A 29 6.41 6.42 -4.43
CA TYR A 29 7.42 7.25 -5.09
C TYR A 29 6.91 8.65 -5.39
N ALA A 30 5.69 8.77 -5.88
CA ALA A 30 5.08 10.07 -6.15
C ALA A 30 4.94 10.88 -4.87
N MET A 31 4.53 10.25 -3.77
CA MET A 31 4.38 10.91 -2.48
C MET A 31 5.72 11.39 -1.93
N GLU A 32 6.78 10.58 -2.07
CA GLU A 32 8.12 11.00 -1.67
C GLU A 32 8.57 12.23 -2.44
N GLU A 33 8.31 12.26 -3.73
CA GLU A 33 8.73 13.37 -4.59
C GLU A 33 7.98 14.66 -4.26
N VAL A 34 6.69 14.55 -4.04
CA VAL A 34 5.84 15.71 -3.76
C VAL A 34 6.11 16.26 -2.36
N SER A 35 6.23 15.40 -1.37
CA SER A 35 6.40 15.82 0.01
C SER A 35 7.84 16.07 0.42
N GLY A 36 8.79 15.48 -0.30
CA GLY A 36 10.20 15.53 0.09
C GLY A 36 10.53 14.69 1.31
N LEU A 37 9.59 13.86 1.77
CA LEU A 37 9.74 13.01 2.94
C LEU A 37 9.67 11.54 2.53
N PRO A 38 10.48 10.66 3.16
CA PRO A 38 10.44 9.24 2.82
C PRO A 38 9.14 8.60 3.26
N VAL A 39 8.67 7.63 2.47
CA VAL A 39 7.56 6.78 2.87
C VAL A 39 8.08 5.73 3.82
N GLY A 40 7.44 5.59 4.98
CA GLY A 40 7.83 4.57 5.97
C GLY A 40 7.12 3.26 5.72
N GLU A 41 5.82 3.31 5.49
CA GLU A 41 4.99 2.11 5.45
C GLU A 41 3.84 2.28 4.47
N LEU A 42 3.38 1.15 3.91
CA LEU A 42 2.18 1.09 3.08
C LEU A 42 1.13 0.25 3.80
N ILE A 43 -0.10 0.74 3.82
CA ILE A 43 -1.23 0.01 4.39
C ILE A 43 -2.23 -0.28 3.29
N LEU A 44 -2.64 -1.55 3.22
CA LEU A 44 -3.69 -2.00 2.32
C LEU A 44 -4.87 -2.48 3.17
N TYR A 45 -6.01 -1.82 3.05
CA TYR A 45 -7.21 -2.15 3.78
C TYR A 45 -8.28 -2.67 2.82
N SER A 46 -8.84 -3.85 3.14
CA SER A 46 -9.97 -4.42 2.40
C SER A 46 -11.24 -4.27 3.21
N THR A 47 -12.19 -3.50 2.71
CA THR A 47 -13.49 -3.35 3.37
C THR A 47 -14.30 -4.65 3.30
N ALA A 48 -14.16 -5.40 2.19
CA ALA A 48 -14.85 -6.68 2.03
C ALA A 48 -14.38 -7.73 3.04
N LEU A 49 -13.07 -7.75 3.33
CA LEU A 49 -12.50 -8.68 4.30
C LEU A 49 -12.50 -8.10 5.71
N ASN A 50 -12.75 -6.82 5.86
CA ASN A 50 -12.62 -6.07 7.10
C ASN A 50 -11.24 -6.31 7.73
N ARG A 51 -10.19 -6.20 6.93
CA ARG A 51 -8.81 -6.46 7.33
C ARG A 51 -7.88 -5.42 6.73
N ALA A 52 -6.84 -5.11 7.49
CA ALA A 52 -5.74 -4.27 7.03
C ALA A 52 -4.44 -5.05 7.06
N SER A 53 -3.57 -4.79 6.10
CA SER A 53 -2.22 -5.35 6.06
C SER A 53 -1.24 -4.21 5.85
N MET A 54 -0.13 -4.25 6.56
CA MET A 54 0.88 -3.22 6.52
C MET A 54 2.21 -3.84 6.10
N ARG A 55 2.92 -3.16 5.18
CA ARG A 55 4.27 -3.57 4.79
C ARG A 55 5.21 -2.38 4.84
N PRO A 56 6.45 -2.59 5.32
CA PRO A 56 7.44 -1.51 5.32
C PRO A 56 7.84 -1.14 3.90
N TRP A 57 8.14 0.14 3.70
CA TRP A 57 8.53 0.65 2.38
C TRP A 57 9.74 -0.09 1.80
N ALA A 58 10.63 -0.55 2.66
CA ALA A 58 11.83 -1.29 2.25
C ALA A 58 11.49 -2.52 1.39
N ASP A 59 10.32 -3.14 1.57
CA ASP A 59 9.91 -4.30 0.80
C ASP A 59 9.60 -3.96 -0.66
N PHE A 60 9.46 -2.68 -1.00
CA PHE A 60 9.08 -2.20 -2.34
C PHE A 60 10.22 -1.50 -3.07
N HIS A 61 11.32 -1.28 -2.40
CA HIS A 61 12.48 -0.61 -3.01
C HIS A 61 13.26 -1.51 -3.93
#